data_989cd00b215b70c2167a06decf4b66c7
#
_entry.id   989cd00b215b70c2167a06decf4b66c7
#
_cell.length_a   1.000
_cell.length_b   1.000
_cell.length_c   1.000
_cell.angle_alpha   90.00
_cell.angle_beta   90.00
_cell.angle_gamma   90.00
#
_symmetry.space_group_name_H-M   'P 1'
#
loop_
_entity.id
_entity.type
_entity.pdbx_description
1 polymer ?
#
loop_
_entity_poly.entity_id
_entity_poly.type
_entity_poly.pdbx_seq_one_letter_code
_entity_poly.pdbx_strand_id
1 'polypeptide(L)'
;MDSAKTETAGPHKGGLSVNNLKTSSASLVKVGKGLLLTSLLLCLCLHVAAATGDTERDRLKESGQVMKEILGTPEDIPQDLLNKAECVIVLPSVKKVAVGIGASYGRGVMTCRGGENFDGAWSTPTMMESTGGNFGLQIGGQATDFVILVMNPKGARNMLHSKVKLGADASVAAGPKGRDASAATTGSMQAEMLSYSRARGVFGGVSLEGSTLKPDGGANENLYGKKVSAEDIIVKGAVPKPEEASLLLSTLNEHSPKNVSASK
;
A
#
# COMPACT_ATOMS: atom_id res chain seq x y z
N MET A 1 -31.78 38.22 -102.33
CA MET A 1 -32.41 36.93 -102.18
C MET A 1 -32.02 36.46 -100.78
N ASP A 2 -32.88 36.74 -99.88
CA ASP A 2 -33.70 35.80 -99.09
C ASP A 2 -32.84 35.00 -98.09
N SER A 3 -33.09 34.88 -96.89
CA SER A 3 -34.33 35.01 -96.15
C SER A 3 -33.98 34.86 -94.64
N ALA A 4 -34.74 35.58 -93.88
CA ALA A 4 -34.90 35.57 -92.48
C ALA A 4 -34.95 34.18 -91.80
N LYS A 5 -34.56 34.10 -90.51
CA LYS A 5 -35.45 33.66 -89.44
C LYS A 5 -34.85 33.88 -88.07
N THR A 6 -35.47 34.73 -87.41
CA THR A 6 -35.89 34.79 -86.01
C THR A 6 -35.80 33.55 -85.14
N GLU A 7 -35.54 33.81 -83.85
CA GLU A 7 -36.15 33.20 -82.67
C GLU A 7 -35.09 32.65 -81.68
N THR A 8 -35.13 32.75 -80.41
CA THR A 8 -35.98 33.31 -79.35
C THR A 8 -35.16 33.20 -78.06
N ALA A 9 -35.38 34.16 -77.19
CA ALA A 9 -34.78 34.18 -75.85
C ALA A 9 -35.36 33.08 -74.93
N GLY A 10 -34.53 32.44 -74.18
CA GLY A 10 -34.90 31.53 -73.06
C GLY A 10 -34.14 31.90 -71.79
N PRO A 11 -34.75 31.84 -70.64
CA PRO A 11 -34.29 32.54 -69.47
C PRO A 11 -33.18 31.83 -68.74
N HIS A 12 -32.22 32.61 -68.30
CA HIS A 12 -31.19 32.21 -67.32
C HIS A 12 -31.82 31.76 -66.03
N LYS A 13 -31.68 30.47 -65.68
CA LYS A 13 -31.87 29.97 -64.33
C LYS A 13 -30.51 29.97 -63.65
N GLY A 14 -30.32 30.91 -62.75
CA GLY A 14 -29.24 30.96 -61.81
C GLY A 14 -29.38 29.80 -60.80
N GLY A 15 -28.60 28.79 -60.96
CA GLY A 15 -28.43 27.72 -59.93
C GLY A 15 -27.40 28.13 -58.92
N LEU A 16 -27.85 28.63 -57.78
CA LEU A 16 -26.93 28.78 -56.62
C LEU A 16 -26.45 27.39 -56.17
N SER A 17 -25.15 27.20 -56.25
CA SER A 17 -24.46 26.00 -55.78
C SER A 17 -24.56 25.89 -54.27
N VAL A 18 -25.34 24.94 -53.76
CA VAL A 18 -25.53 24.65 -52.35
C VAL A 18 -24.38 23.82 -51.71
N ASN A 19 -23.20 23.78 -52.37
CA ASN A 19 -22.08 22.90 -51.90
C ASN A 19 -21.12 23.53 -50.91
N ASN A 20 -21.25 24.78 -50.50
CA ASN A 20 -20.30 25.45 -49.61
C ASN A 20 -20.73 25.52 -48.13
N LEU A 21 -21.89 24.98 -47.76
CA LEU A 21 -22.34 25.00 -46.33
C LEU A 21 -22.06 23.72 -45.54
N LYS A 22 -21.64 22.63 -46.18
CA LYS A 22 -21.36 21.35 -45.48
C LYS A 22 -19.95 21.24 -44.89
N THR A 23 -18.99 22.03 -45.32
CA THR A 23 -17.61 21.96 -44.84
C THR A 23 -17.38 22.75 -43.53
N SER A 24 -18.19 23.75 -43.23
CA SER A 24 -18.02 24.56 -42.03
C SER A 24 -18.50 23.86 -40.74
N SER A 25 -19.59 23.07 -40.84
CA SER A 25 -20.14 22.39 -39.65
C SER A 25 -19.27 21.18 -39.18
N ALA A 26 -18.60 20.51 -40.09
CA ALA A 26 -17.71 19.38 -39.75
C ALA A 26 -16.43 19.84 -39.05
N SER A 27 -15.92 21.03 -39.35
CA SER A 27 -14.74 21.60 -38.69
C SER A 27 -15.05 22.08 -37.29
N LEU A 28 -16.18 22.69 -37.04
CA LEU A 28 -16.61 23.12 -35.69
C LEU A 28 -16.86 21.91 -34.76
N VAL A 29 -17.44 20.84 -35.28
CA VAL A 29 -17.70 19.63 -34.48
C VAL A 29 -16.39 18.90 -34.10
N LYS A 30 -15.35 18.92 -34.96
CA LYS A 30 -14.06 18.35 -34.65
C LYS A 30 -13.29 19.15 -33.59
N VAL A 31 -13.35 20.47 -33.61
CA VAL A 31 -12.72 21.35 -32.60
C VAL A 31 -13.41 21.19 -31.26
N GLY A 32 -14.75 21.14 -31.23
CA GLY A 32 -15.51 20.92 -29.99
C GLY A 32 -15.25 19.56 -29.34
N LYS A 33 -15.09 18.48 -30.13
CA LYS A 33 -14.76 17.16 -29.61
C LYS A 33 -13.34 17.08 -29.07
N GLY A 34 -12.38 17.76 -29.67
CA GLY A 34 -11.00 17.84 -29.17
C GLY A 34 -10.92 18.60 -27.86
N LEU A 35 -11.62 19.71 -27.73
CA LEU A 35 -11.64 20.52 -26.51
C LEU A 35 -12.35 19.82 -25.34
N LEU A 36 -13.42 19.07 -25.61
CA LEU A 36 -14.11 18.24 -24.60
C LEU A 36 -13.25 17.07 -24.11
N LEU A 37 -12.50 16.40 -25.01
CA LEU A 37 -11.60 15.31 -24.65
C LEU A 37 -10.42 15.79 -23.83
N THR A 38 -9.83 16.94 -24.15
CA THR A 38 -8.73 17.52 -23.37
C THR A 38 -9.18 17.99 -21.99
N SER A 39 -10.37 18.58 -21.87
CA SER A 39 -10.97 18.98 -20.60
C SER A 39 -11.29 17.77 -19.72
N LEU A 40 -11.79 16.68 -20.29
CA LEU A 40 -12.09 15.44 -19.57
C LEU A 40 -10.79 14.76 -19.07
N LEU A 41 -9.74 14.76 -19.89
CA LEU A 41 -8.43 14.20 -19.52
C LEU A 41 -7.76 15.00 -18.41
N LEU A 42 -7.85 16.34 -18.46
CA LEU A 42 -7.31 17.22 -17.42
C LEU A 42 -8.07 17.07 -16.10
N CYS A 43 -9.39 16.90 -16.13
CA CYS A 43 -10.22 16.65 -14.96
C CYS A 43 -9.89 15.29 -14.33
N LEU A 44 -9.61 14.26 -15.14
CA LEU A 44 -9.22 12.92 -14.65
C LEU A 44 -7.86 12.95 -13.94
N CYS A 45 -6.89 13.72 -14.43
CA CYS A 45 -5.58 13.87 -13.80
C CYS A 45 -5.64 14.58 -12.44
N LEU A 46 -6.55 15.55 -12.27
CA LEU A 46 -6.73 16.26 -10.99
C LEU A 46 -7.35 15.38 -9.90
N HIS A 47 -8.19 14.40 -10.27
CA HIS A 47 -8.78 13.45 -9.29
C HIS A 47 -7.81 12.37 -8.84
N VAL A 48 -6.82 11.99 -9.66
CA VAL A 48 -5.81 10.99 -9.28
C VAL A 48 -4.84 11.53 -8.24
N ALA A 49 -4.50 12.82 -8.26
CA ALA A 49 -3.58 13.42 -7.29
C ALA A 49 -4.19 13.58 -5.87
N ALA A 50 -5.52 13.72 -5.76
CA ALA A 50 -6.20 13.86 -4.46
C ALA A 50 -6.44 12.51 -3.76
N ALA A 51 -6.47 11.39 -4.50
CA ALA A 51 -6.81 10.07 -3.96
C ALA A 51 -5.64 9.34 -3.28
N THR A 52 -4.40 9.80 -3.42
CA THR A 52 -3.23 9.07 -2.91
C THR A 52 -3.04 9.21 -1.39
N GLY A 53 -3.27 10.39 -0.84
CA GLY A 53 -3.16 10.64 0.60
C GLY A 53 -4.25 9.94 1.41
N ASP A 54 -5.46 9.86 0.89
CA ASP A 54 -6.57 9.15 1.52
C ASP A 54 -6.32 7.65 1.58
N THR A 55 -5.71 7.08 0.55
CA THR A 55 -5.33 5.65 0.53
C THR A 55 -4.31 5.31 1.62
N GLU A 56 -3.34 6.17 1.90
CA GLU A 56 -2.33 5.94 2.95
C GLU A 56 -2.94 6.10 4.36
N ARG A 57 -3.85 7.05 4.55
CA ARG A 57 -4.61 7.23 5.79
C ARG A 57 -5.55 6.07 6.08
N ASP A 58 -6.25 5.55 5.07
CA ASP A 58 -7.10 4.37 5.20
C ASP A 58 -6.28 3.14 5.58
N ARG A 59 -5.08 2.99 5.02
CA ARG A 59 -4.17 1.90 5.39
C ARG A 59 -3.70 1.96 6.85
N LEU A 60 -3.51 3.16 7.40
CA LEU A 60 -3.26 3.33 8.84
C LEU A 60 -4.45 2.85 9.68
N LYS A 61 -5.67 3.22 9.31
CA LYS A 61 -6.90 2.77 9.99
C LYS A 61 -7.05 1.25 9.92
N GLU A 62 -6.89 0.68 8.71
CA GLU A 62 -6.95 -0.77 8.49
C GLU A 62 -5.90 -1.52 9.32
N SER A 63 -4.66 -0.98 9.40
CA SER A 63 -3.61 -1.57 10.22
C SER A 63 -3.96 -1.56 11.71
N GLY A 64 -4.57 -0.49 12.20
CA GLY A 64 -5.10 -0.42 13.56
C GLY A 64 -6.21 -1.43 13.82
N GLN A 65 -7.12 -1.59 12.86
CA GLN A 65 -8.21 -2.56 12.95
C GLN A 65 -7.68 -4.00 12.98
N VAL A 66 -6.72 -4.33 12.09
CA VAL A 66 -6.08 -5.66 12.08
C VAL A 66 -5.41 -5.96 13.42
N MET A 67 -4.64 -5.03 13.98
CA MET A 67 -4.01 -5.23 15.30
C MET A 67 -5.02 -5.40 16.42
N LYS A 68 -6.06 -4.57 16.48
CA LYS A 68 -7.12 -4.67 17.48
C LYS A 68 -7.84 -6.01 17.41
N GLU A 69 -8.15 -6.48 16.20
CA GLU A 69 -8.83 -7.76 16.01
C GLU A 69 -7.94 -8.95 16.39
N ILE A 70 -6.64 -8.91 16.04
CA ILE A 70 -5.70 -9.98 16.39
C ILE A 70 -5.49 -10.05 17.90
N LEU A 71 -5.21 -8.93 18.56
CA LEU A 71 -4.96 -8.89 20.00
C LEU A 71 -6.25 -9.04 20.85
N GLY A 72 -7.42 -8.99 20.24
CA GLY A 72 -8.71 -9.22 20.88
C GLY A 72 -9.16 -10.69 20.89
N THR A 73 -8.35 -11.62 20.34
CA THR A 73 -8.71 -13.05 20.28
C THR A 73 -7.99 -13.86 21.36
N PRO A 74 -8.56 -14.99 21.83
CA PRO A 74 -7.86 -15.90 22.78
C PRO A 74 -6.58 -16.53 22.22
N GLU A 75 -6.47 -16.61 20.89
CA GLU A 75 -5.32 -17.17 20.16
C GLU A 75 -4.40 -16.06 19.64
N ASP A 76 -4.25 -14.99 20.39
CA ASP A 76 -3.49 -13.81 20.04
C ASP A 76 -1.96 -14.03 19.94
N ILE A 77 -1.24 -12.96 19.59
CA ILE A 77 0.21 -12.90 19.68
C ILE A 77 0.60 -12.98 21.16
N PRO A 78 1.49 -13.92 21.56
CA PRO A 78 1.92 -14.02 22.94
C PRO A 78 2.45 -12.69 23.49
N GLN A 79 1.91 -12.29 24.63
CA GLN A 79 2.20 -10.99 25.27
C GLN A 79 3.71 -10.77 25.46
N ASP A 80 4.45 -11.83 25.86
CA ASP A 80 5.89 -11.76 26.06
C ASP A 80 6.68 -11.46 24.78
N LEU A 81 6.20 -11.94 23.64
CA LEU A 81 6.82 -11.67 22.34
C LEU A 81 6.51 -10.25 21.88
N LEU A 82 5.27 -9.80 22.06
CA LEU A 82 4.90 -8.42 21.74
C LEU A 82 5.66 -7.40 22.61
N ASN A 83 5.88 -7.72 23.89
CA ASN A 83 6.65 -6.88 24.79
C ASN A 83 8.15 -6.83 24.47
N LYS A 84 8.68 -7.85 23.80
CA LYS A 84 10.09 -7.91 23.35
C LYS A 84 10.29 -7.36 21.93
N ALA A 85 9.22 -7.09 21.21
CA ALA A 85 9.32 -6.58 19.85
C ALA A 85 9.84 -5.13 19.82
N GLU A 86 10.86 -4.91 19.00
CA GLU A 86 11.39 -3.57 18.70
C GLU A 86 10.48 -2.84 17.72
N CYS A 87 9.95 -3.56 16.72
CA CYS A 87 9.00 -3.03 15.74
C CYS A 87 7.86 -4.01 15.50
N VAL A 88 6.72 -3.45 15.11
CA VAL A 88 5.57 -4.18 14.57
C VAL A 88 5.29 -3.68 13.16
N ILE A 89 5.20 -4.60 12.21
CA ILE A 89 4.80 -4.33 10.83
C ILE A 89 3.44 -4.94 10.61
N VAL A 90 2.49 -4.15 10.12
CA VAL A 90 1.14 -4.61 9.79
C VAL A 90 0.90 -4.39 8.31
N LEU A 91 0.57 -5.45 7.60
CA LEU A 91 0.30 -5.46 6.16
C LEU A 91 -1.14 -5.94 5.93
N PRO A 92 -2.12 -5.03 5.90
CA PRO A 92 -3.51 -5.40 5.62
C PRO A 92 -3.68 -5.90 4.19
N SER A 93 -4.51 -6.91 4.01
CA SER A 93 -5.02 -7.37 2.71
C SER A 93 -3.94 -7.60 1.65
N VAL A 94 -2.83 -8.23 2.02
CA VAL A 94 -1.77 -8.63 1.07
C VAL A 94 -2.39 -9.54 0.01
N LYS A 95 -2.29 -9.12 -1.24
CA LYS A 95 -2.83 -9.84 -2.39
C LYS A 95 -1.84 -10.88 -2.88
N LYS A 96 -2.29 -12.12 -3.01
CA LYS A 96 -1.54 -13.21 -3.63
C LYS A 96 -2.29 -13.66 -4.88
N VAL A 97 -1.58 -13.74 -5.99
CA VAL A 97 -2.12 -14.25 -7.25
C VAL A 97 -1.16 -15.33 -7.74
N ALA A 98 -1.69 -16.48 -8.10
CA ALA A 98 -0.89 -17.59 -8.63
C ALA A 98 -1.61 -18.25 -9.80
N VAL A 99 -0.87 -18.44 -10.91
CA VAL A 99 -1.23 -19.26 -12.08
C VAL A 99 0.04 -19.98 -12.51
N GLY A 100 0.40 -21.06 -11.79
CA GLY A 100 1.68 -21.78 -11.98
C GLY A 100 2.88 -21.08 -11.32
N ILE A 101 3.03 -19.76 -11.49
CA ILE A 101 3.97 -18.90 -10.77
C ILE A 101 3.14 -17.91 -9.96
N GLY A 102 3.43 -17.77 -8.68
CA GLY A 102 2.72 -16.86 -7.78
C GLY A 102 3.51 -15.57 -7.52
N ALA A 103 2.78 -14.47 -7.42
CA ALA A 103 3.29 -13.20 -6.93
C ALA A 103 2.44 -12.72 -5.77
N SER A 104 3.07 -12.06 -4.80
CA SER A 104 2.37 -11.37 -3.72
C SER A 104 2.79 -9.92 -3.66
N TYR A 105 1.83 -9.06 -3.37
CA TYR A 105 2.04 -7.64 -3.18
C TYR A 105 1.18 -7.15 -2.03
N GLY A 106 1.78 -6.39 -1.14
CA GLY A 106 1.09 -5.77 -0.01
C GLY A 106 1.72 -4.45 0.37
N ARG A 107 0.92 -3.58 0.94
CA ARG A 107 1.36 -2.34 1.57
C ARG A 107 0.81 -2.29 2.98
N GLY A 108 1.51 -1.61 3.85
CA GLY A 108 1.11 -1.47 5.24
C GLY A 108 1.96 -0.46 5.96
N VAL A 109 2.12 -0.67 7.25
CA VAL A 109 2.84 0.26 8.10
C VAL A 109 3.79 -0.48 9.03
N MET A 110 4.82 0.22 9.46
CA MET A 110 5.72 -0.21 10.55
C MET A 110 5.75 0.88 11.61
N THR A 111 5.61 0.50 12.86
CA THR A 111 5.93 1.34 14.02
C THR A 111 6.96 0.61 14.88
N CYS A 112 7.89 1.35 15.44
CA CYS A 112 8.90 0.80 16.32
C CYS A 112 8.85 1.49 17.68
N ARG A 113 9.53 0.94 18.66
CA ARG A 113 9.87 1.67 19.86
C ARG A 113 10.73 2.86 19.47
N GLY A 114 10.43 4.04 19.99
CA GLY A 114 11.15 5.25 19.68
C GLY A 114 12.55 5.30 20.30
N GLY A 115 13.38 6.22 19.78
CA GLY A 115 14.76 6.39 20.21
C GLY A 115 15.74 5.46 19.48
N GLU A 116 17.02 5.76 19.57
CA GLU A 116 18.10 5.03 18.89
C GLU A 116 18.24 3.58 19.37
N ASN A 117 17.86 3.32 20.62
CA ASN A 117 17.92 2.00 21.26
C ASN A 117 16.58 1.26 21.27
N PHE A 118 15.56 1.78 20.60
CA PHE A 118 14.20 1.20 20.57
C PHE A 118 13.64 0.95 21.99
N ASP A 119 13.85 1.86 22.94
CA ASP A 119 13.41 1.72 24.33
C ASP A 119 12.28 2.69 24.72
N GLY A 120 11.89 3.57 23.81
CA GLY A 120 10.82 4.54 23.99
C GLY A 120 9.42 3.97 23.79
N ALA A 121 8.44 4.88 23.77
CA ALA A 121 7.07 4.57 23.38
C ALA A 121 6.97 4.24 21.87
N TRP A 122 5.85 3.66 21.45
CA TRP A 122 5.57 3.41 20.02
C TRP A 122 5.60 4.70 19.20
N SER A 123 6.41 4.69 18.16
CA SER A 123 6.71 5.84 17.30
C SER A 123 5.56 6.17 16.35
N THR A 124 5.67 7.31 15.67
CA THR A 124 4.88 7.58 14.46
C THR A 124 5.13 6.50 13.40
N PRO A 125 4.09 5.91 12.77
CA PRO A 125 4.27 4.84 11.80
C PRO A 125 4.92 5.32 10.50
N THR A 126 5.75 4.48 9.88
CA THR A 126 6.23 4.63 8.49
C THR A 126 5.50 3.67 7.56
N MET A 127 5.31 4.09 6.30
CA MET A 127 4.69 3.24 5.29
C MET A 127 5.68 2.18 4.80
N MET A 128 5.16 0.98 4.55
CA MET A 128 5.92 -0.20 4.15
C MET A 128 5.32 -0.85 2.91
N GLU A 129 6.18 -1.48 2.12
CA GLU A 129 5.81 -2.29 0.96
C GLU A 129 6.39 -3.69 1.11
N SER A 130 5.58 -4.69 0.77
CA SER A 130 5.96 -6.10 0.69
C SER A 130 5.77 -6.62 -0.72
N THR A 131 6.80 -7.29 -1.25
CA THR A 131 6.73 -8.01 -2.53
C THR A 131 7.27 -9.42 -2.34
N GLY A 132 6.64 -10.40 -2.98
CA GLY A 132 7.09 -11.80 -2.90
C GLY A 132 6.77 -12.55 -4.18
N GLY A 133 7.59 -13.56 -4.47
CA GLY A 133 7.35 -14.52 -5.53
C GLY A 133 7.34 -15.93 -4.94
N ASN A 134 6.39 -16.75 -5.34
CA ASN A 134 6.31 -18.15 -4.94
C ASN A 134 6.13 -19.00 -6.19
N PHE A 135 6.82 -20.13 -6.21
CA PHE A 135 6.57 -21.19 -7.18
C PHE A 135 5.59 -22.19 -6.53
N GLY A 136 4.43 -22.41 -7.15
CA GLY A 136 3.45 -23.38 -6.66
C GLY A 136 2.27 -23.53 -7.60
N LEU A 137 1.74 -24.76 -7.64
CA LEU A 137 0.57 -25.14 -8.47
C LEU A 137 -0.73 -24.64 -7.84
N GLN A 138 -0.82 -23.35 -7.48
CA GLN A 138 -2.05 -22.75 -6.98
C GLN A 138 -2.67 -21.85 -8.05
N ILE A 139 -3.96 -22.03 -8.30
CA ILE A 139 -4.77 -21.14 -9.13
C ILE A 139 -5.73 -20.41 -8.18
N GLY A 140 -5.61 -19.09 -8.08
CA GLY A 140 -6.53 -18.29 -7.28
C GLY A 140 -5.95 -16.97 -6.81
N GLY A 141 -6.84 -16.13 -6.29
CA GLY A 141 -6.52 -14.88 -5.60
C GLY A 141 -6.91 -14.97 -4.13
N GLN A 142 -6.05 -14.54 -3.25
CA GLN A 142 -6.30 -14.48 -1.80
C GLN A 142 -5.82 -13.14 -1.25
N ALA A 143 -6.59 -12.57 -0.34
CA ALA A 143 -6.18 -11.46 0.50
C ALA A 143 -5.94 -11.97 1.92
N THR A 144 -4.81 -11.61 2.52
CA THR A 144 -4.39 -12.07 3.85
C THR A 144 -3.74 -10.91 4.58
N ASP A 145 -4.12 -10.72 5.83
CA ASP A 145 -3.44 -9.76 6.71
C ASP A 145 -2.21 -10.43 7.30
N PHE A 146 -1.10 -9.68 7.38
CA PHE A 146 0.11 -10.13 8.03
C PHE A 146 0.52 -9.17 9.14
N VAL A 147 1.00 -9.75 10.24
CA VAL A 147 1.69 -9.02 11.31
C VAL A 147 3.07 -9.63 11.49
N ILE A 148 4.10 -8.79 11.53
CA ILE A 148 5.48 -9.21 11.69
C ILE A 148 6.06 -8.46 12.88
N LEU A 149 6.57 -9.22 13.86
CA LEU A 149 7.33 -8.69 14.98
C LEU A 149 8.81 -8.71 14.62
N VAL A 150 9.50 -7.59 14.77
CA VAL A 150 10.96 -7.50 14.66
C VAL A 150 11.53 -7.60 16.06
N MET A 151 12.31 -8.66 16.34
CA MET A 151 12.65 -9.10 17.68
C MET A 151 14.00 -8.58 18.21
N ASN A 152 14.74 -7.83 17.38
CA ASN A 152 16.02 -7.29 17.81
C ASN A 152 16.36 -5.96 17.11
N PRO A 153 17.23 -5.12 17.73
CA PRO A 153 17.58 -3.80 17.19
C PRO A 153 18.30 -3.85 15.84
N LYS A 154 19.03 -4.92 15.52
CA LYS A 154 19.71 -5.09 14.23
C LYS A 154 18.68 -5.22 13.11
N GLY A 155 17.69 -6.10 13.27
CA GLY A 155 16.57 -6.24 12.33
C GLY A 155 15.78 -4.95 12.17
N ALA A 156 15.50 -4.24 13.28
CA ALA A 156 14.83 -2.95 13.26
C ALA A 156 15.61 -1.91 12.44
N ARG A 157 16.90 -1.74 12.68
CA ARG A 157 17.76 -0.83 11.90
C ARG A 157 17.80 -1.19 10.42
N ASN A 158 17.95 -2.47 10.09
CA ASN A 158 17.96 -2.93 8.70
C ASN A 158 16.65 -2.55 7.99
N MET A 159 15.50 -2.70 8.66
CA MET A 159 14.20 -2.34 8.11
C MET A 159 14.01 -0.84 7.85
N LEU A 160 14.70 0.03 8.61
CA LEU A 160 14.62 1.48 8.43
C LEU A 160 15.38 1.98 7.20
N HIS A 161 16.47 1.30 6.84
CA HIS A 161 17.42 1.81 5.84
C HIS A 161 17.35 1.09 4.49
N SER A 162 16.92 -0.16 4.47
CA SER A 162 17.10 -0.98 3.29
C SER A 162 15.93 -1.92 3.00
N LYS A 163 16.00 -2.48 1.81
CA LYS A 163 15.20 -3.60 1.36
C LYS A 163 15.72 -4.86 2.04
N VAL A 164 14.85 -5.57 2.76
CA VAL A 164 15.16 -6.79 3.49
C VAL A 164 14.43 -7.97 2.86
N LYS A 165 15.17 -8.97 2.39
CA LYS A 165 14.63 -10.25 1.90
C LYS A 165 14.56 -11.23 3.06
N LEU A 166 13.34 -11.61 3.43
CA LEU A 166 13.07 -12.53 4.52
C LEU A 166 13.58 -13.95 4.20
N GLY A 167 14.28 -14.56 5.13
CA GLY A 167 14.94 -15.85 4.97
C GLY A 167 16.35 -15.78 4.38
N ALA A 168 16.75 -14.61 3.81
CA ALA A 168 18.10 -14.40 3.28
C ALA A 168 18.85 -13.30 4.05
N ASP A 169 18.27 -12.09 4.14
CA ASP A 169 18.91 -10.94 4.80
C ASP A 169 18.55 -10.87 6.30
N ALA A 170 17.38 -11.40 6.66
CA ALA A 170 16.93 -11.55 8.04
C ALA A 170 16.24 -12.90 8.23
N SER A 171 16.52 -13.58 9.33
CA SER A 171 15.84 -14.82 9.67
C SER A 171 14.37 -14.53 10.05
N VAL A 172 13.44 -15.30 9.47
CA VAL A 172 12.02 -15.19 9.76
C VAL A 172 11.46 -16.57 10.11
N ALA A 173 10.65 -16.63 11.16
CA ALA A 173 9.94 -17.84 11.54
C ALA A 173 8.45 -17.58 11.70
N ALA A 174 7.65 -18.64 11.62
CA ALA A 174 6.25 -18.60 12.03
C ALA A 174 6.17 -18.33 13.54
N GLY A 175 5.44 -17.30 13.93
CA GLY A 175 5.25 -16.97 15.34
C GLY A 175 4.40 -18.02 16.05
N PRO A 176 4.69 -18.37 17.32
CA PRO A 176 3.81 -19.19 18.14
C PRO A 176 2.52 -18.42 18.46
N LYS A 177 1.42 -19.12 18.69
CA LYS A 177 0.12 -18.53 19.00
C LYS A 177 -0.40 -18.95 20.37
N GLY A 178 -1.25 -18.12 20.97
CA GLY A 178 -1.88 -18.40 22.25
C GLY A 178 -0.98 -18.07 23.45
N ARG A 179 -1.51 -18.26 24.63
CA ARG A 179 -0.87 -17.86 25.89
C ARG A 179 0.39 -18.68 26.24
N ASP A 180 0.57 -19.84 25.61
CA ASP A 180 1.69 -20.72 25.89
C ASP A 180 2.83 -20.49 24.89
N ALA A 181 3.56 -19.39 25.06
CA ALA A 181 4.81 -19.14 24.33
C ALA A 181 5.90 -20.23 24.60
N SER A 182 5.71 -21.05 25.63
CA SER A 182 6.56 -22.21 25.95
C SER A 182 6.59 -23.29 24.86
N ALA A 183 5.63 -23.32 23.96
CA ALA A 183 5.60 -24.19 22.78
C ALA A 183 6.42 -23.65 21.60
N ALA A 184 7.09 -22.50 21.74
CA ALA A 184 7.96 -21.97 20.71
C ALA A 184 9.14 -22.91 20.48
N THR A 185 9.32 -23.35 19.22
CA THR A 185 10.50 -24.13 18.84
C THR A 185 11.76 -23.26 18.97
N THR A 186 12.91 -23.88 19.21
CA THR A 186 14.19 -23.18 19.32
C THR A 186 14.45 -22.24 18.13
N GLY A 187 13.99 -22.61 16.93
CA GLY A 187 14.10 -21.78 15.72
C GLY A 187 13.29 -20.49 15.77
N SER A 188 12.05 -20.50 16.30
CA SER A 188 11.26 -19.28 16.44
C SER A 188 11.81 -18.34 17.53
N MET A 189 12.42 -18.88 18.58
CA MET A 189 13.05 -18.08 19.65
C MET A 189 14.32 -17.36 19.21
N GLN A 190 14.98 -17.83 18.14
CA GLN A 190 16.22 -17.25 17.61
C GLN A 190 16.00 -16.43 16.33
N ALA A 191 14.79 -16.42 15.80
CA ALA A 191 14.48 -15.65 14.59
C ALA A 191 14.55 -14.13 14.85
N GLU A 192 15.09 -13.39 13.89
CA GLU A 192 15.08 -11.92 13.94
C GLU A 192 13.68 -11.36 13.75
N MET A 193 12.80 -12.11 13.08
CA MET A 193 11.41 -11.74 12.84
C MET A 193 10.46 -12.91 13.06
N LEU A 194 9.32 -12.62 13.68
CA LEU A 194 8.21 -13.56 13.84
C LEU A 194 7.02 -13.09 13.03
N SER A 195 6.45 -13.95 12.20
CA SER A 195 5.37 -13.59 11.32
C SER A 195 4.09 -14.36 11.61
N TYR A 196 2.99 -13.64 11.49
CA TYR A 196 1.63 -14.10 11.72
C TYR A 196 0.76 -13.73 10.52
N SER A 197 -0.27 -14.52 10.25
CA SER A 197 -1.27 -14.21 9.24
C SER A 197 -2.68 -14.38 9.79
N ARG A 198 -3.59 -13.59 9.24
CA ARG A 198 -5.02 -13.76 9.43
C ARG A 198 -5.71 -13.80 8.07
N ALA A 199 -6.38 -14.91 7.81
CA ALA A 199 -7.17 -15.11 6.61
C ALA A 199 -8.53 -15.69 6.97
N ARG A 200 -9.61 -15.05 6.53
CA ARG A 200 -11.00 -15.52 6.76
C ARG A 200 -11.30 -15.85 8.24
N GLY A 201 -10.79 -15.03 9.18
CA GLY A 201 -11.02 -15.23 10.62
C GLY A 201 -10.10 -16.27 11.28
N VAL A 202 -9.24 -16.95 10.52
CA VAL A 202 -8.23 -17.87 11.08
C VAL A 202 -6.91 -17.13 11.26
N PHE A 203 -6.41 -17.12 12.50
CA PHE A 203 -5.13 -16.52 12.87
C PHE A 203 -4.10 -17.61 13.17
N GLY A 204 -2.82 -17.36 12.83
CA GLY A 204 -1.72 -18.26 13.15
C GLY A 204 -0.37 -17.80 12.63
N GLY A 205 0.69 -18.43 13.15
CA GLY A 205 2.03 -18.24 12.63
C GLY A 205 2.16 -18.74 11.19
N VAL A 206 2.93 -18.02 10.39
CA VAL A 206 3.18 -18.32 8.97
C VAL A 206 4.61 -17.99 8.60
N SER A 207 5.21 -18.73 7.69
CA SER A 207 6.50 -18.34 7.11
C SER A 207 6.30 -17.38 5.95
N LEU A 208 7.07 -16.29 5.95
CA LEU A 208 7.15 -15.29 4.88
C LEU A 208 8.48 -15.33 4.13
N GLU A 209 9.20 -16.47 4.20
CA GLU A 209 10.46 -16.64 3.47
C GLU A 209 10.31 -16.33 1.98
N GLY A 210 11.30 -15.67 1.41
CA GLY A 210 11.32 -15.23 0.03
C GLY A 210 10.58 -13.92 -0.23
N SER A 211 9.80 -13.42 0.72
CA SER A 211 9.19 -12.08 0.63
C SER A 211 10.23 -11.00 0.92
N THR A 212 10.02 -9.85 0.33
CA THR A 212 10.87 -8.68 0.50
C THR A 212 10.07 -7.55 1.11
N LEU A 213 10.59 -6.95 2.16
CA LEU A 213 10.04 -5.78 2.82
C LEU A 213 10.95 -4.57 2.59
N LYS A 214 10.37 -3.41 2.40
CA LYS A 214 11.10 -2.13 2.35
C LYS A 214 10.22 -0.97 2.80
N PRO A 215 10.82 0.14 3.28
CA PRO A 215 10.09 1.40 3.45
C PRO A 215 9.54 1.90 2.12
N ASP A 216 8.29 2.36 2.11
CA ASP A 216 7.64 2.99 0.96
C ASP A 216 7.80 4.51 1.04
N GLY A 217 8.91 5.01 0.49
CA GLY A 217 9.24 6.44 0.54
C GLY A 217 8.22 7.31 -0.17
N GLY A 218 7.61 6.82 -1.26
CA GLY A 218 6.55 7.54 -1.98
C GLY A 218 5.28 7.66 -1.15
N ALA A 219 4.87 6.57 -0.49
CA ALA A 219 3.73 6.59 0.40
C ALA A 219 3.98 7.45 1.66
N ASN A 220 5.21 7.47 2.20
CA ASN A 220 5.57 8.39 3.27
C ASN A 220 5.46 9.86 2.83
N GLU A 221 5.96 10.19 1.64
CA GLU A 221 5.84 11.54 1.08
C GLU A 221 4.37 11.96 0.88
N ASN A 222 3.53 11.05 0.37
CA ASN A 222 2.09 11.27 0.21
C ASN A 222 1.39 11.50 1.56
N LEU A 223 1.70 10.68 2.56
CA LEU A 223 1.07 10.75 3.88
C LEU A 223 1.47 12.00 4.66
N TYR A 224 2.76 12.36 4.64
CA TYR A 224 3.33 13.42 5.47
C TYR A 224 3.51 14.75 4.73
N GLY A 225 3.22 14.79 3.43
CA GLY A 225 3.32 16.00 2.61
C GLY A 225 4.76 16.50 2.37
N LYS A 226 5.76 15.69 2.73
CA LYS A 226 7.18 15.98 2.52
C LYS A 226 8.00 14.70 2.38
N LYS A 227 9.09 14.78 1.65
CA LYS A 227 10.05 13.68 1.54
C LYS A 227 10.72 13.45 2.89
N VAL A 228 10.53 12.26 3.47
CA VAL A 228 11.03 11.89 4.79
C VAL A 228 11.39 10.40 4.81
N SER A 229 12.50 10.04 5.43
CA SER A 229 12.93 8.64 5.58
C SER A 229 12.20 7.93 6.72
N ALA A 230 12.17 6.60 6.68
CA ALA A 230 11.63 5.80 7.77
C ALA A 230 12.39 6.03 9.09
N GLU A 231 13.70 6.23 9.02
CA GLU A 231 14.52 6.57 10.19
C GLU A 231 14.14 7.93 10.80
N ASP A 232 13.97 8.96 9.96
CA ASP A 232 13.56 10.28 10.44
C ASP A 232 12.18 10.24 11.11
N ILE A 233 11.26 9.43 10.56
CA ILE A 233 9.92 9.26 11.13
C ILE A 233 9.99 8.56 12.50
N ILE A 234 10.66 7.41 12.56
CA ILE A 234 10.61 6.49 13.70
C ILE A 234 11.58 6.91 14.81
N VAL A 235 12.84 7.17 14.46
CA VAL A 235 13.89 7.44 15.45
C VAL A 235 13.91 8.92 15.85
N LYS A 236 13.82 9.82 14.86
CA LYS A 236 13.95 11.27 15.11
C LYS A 236 12.60 11.96 15.35
N GLY A 237 11.47 11.30 15.13
CA GLY A 237 10.14 11.89 15.31
C GLY A 237 9.89 13.11 14.42
N ALA A 238 10.43 13.13 13.21
CA ALA A 238 10.46 14.31 12.32
C ALA A 238 9.10 14.72 11.76
N VAL A 239 8.05 13.96 12.02
CA VAL A 239 6.68 14.21 11.56
C VAL A 239 5.67 14.01 12.67
N PRO A 240 4.53 14.73 12.66
CA PRO A 240 3.46 14.53 13.64
C PRO A 240 2.79 13.15 13.44
N LYS A 241 2.20 12.62 14.51
CA LYS A 241 1.40 11.39 14.46
C LYS A 241 0.08 11.69 13.74
N PRO A 242 -0.24 10.98 12.63
CA PRO A 242 -1.54 11.12 11.99
C PRO A 242 -2.67 10.64 12.93
N GLU A 243 -3.84 11.25 12.85
CA GLU A 243 -5.01 10.84 13.64
C GLU A 243 -5.40 9.38 13.34
N GLU A 244 -5.28 8.97 12.11
CA GLU A 244 -5.60 7.63 11.63
C GLU A 244 -4.70 6.53 12.22
N ALA A 245 -3.54 6.89 12.77
CA ALA A 245 -2.66 5.97 13.49
C ALA A 245 -3.10 5.73 14.94
N SER A 246 -4.06 6.50 15.46
CA SER A 246 -4.45 6.48 16.87
C SER A 246 -4.90 5.10 17.35
N LEU A 247 -5.71 4.39 16.55
CA LEU A 247 -6.16 3.05 16.90
C LEU A 247 -4.99 2.05 17.00
N LEU A 248 -4.08 2.06 16.02
CA LEU A 248 -2.89 1.20 16.04
C LEU A 248 -2.03 1.45 17.29
N LEU A 249 -1.71 2.72 17.53
CA LEU A 249 -0.83 3.11 18.62
C LEU A 249 -1.47 2.92 19.98
N SER A 250 -2.77 3.19 20.15
CA SER A 250 -3.48 2.92 21.41
C SER A 250 -3.55 1.44 21.72
N THR A 251 -3.87 0.60 20.72
CA THR A 251 -3.90 -0.86 20.86
C THR A 251 -2.52 -1.40 21.26
N LEU A 252 -1.46 -0.95 20.61
CA LEU A 252 -0.09 -1.36 20.97
C LEU A 252 0.33 -0.87 22.36
N ASN A 253 -0.03 0.35 22.73
CA ASN A 253 0.28 0.87 24.07
C ASN A 253 -0.50 0.16 25.17
N GLU A 254 -1.75 -0.23 24.92
CA GLU A 254 -2.56 -1.00 25.87
C GLU A 254 -1.96 -2.38 26.13
N HIS A 255 -1.61 -3.11 25.08
CA HIS A 255 -1.10 -4.47 25.18
C HIS A 255 0.42 -4.55 25.45
N SER A 256 1.18 -3.55 25.04
CA SER A 256 2.65 -3.56 25.18
C SER A 256 3.17 -2.15 25.43
N PRO A 257 2.99 -1.59 26.65
CA PRO A 257 3.39 -0.22 26.98
C PRO A 257 4.91 -0.04 27.09
N LYS A 258 5.67 -1.11 27.35
CA LYS A 258 7.12 -1.07 27.55
C LYS A 258 7.83 -2.15 26.76
N ASN A 259 9.02 -1.82 26.26
CA ASN A 259 9.92 -2.81 25.69
C ASN A 259 10.69 -3.53 26.81
N VAL A 260 10.66 -4.85 26.80
CA VAL A 260 11.40 -5.72 27.75
C VAL A 260 12.40 -6.63 27.03
N SER A 261 12.85 -6.25 25.81
CA SER A 261 13.85 -7.03 25.09
C SER A 261 15.14 -7.16 25.91
N ALA A 262 15.78 -8.33 25.86
CA ALA A 262 17.03 -8.60 26.57
C ALA A 262 18.26 -7.91 25.98
N SER A 263 18.08 -7.15 24.89
CA SER A 263 19.14 -6.46 24.16
C SER A 263 19.50 -5.09 24.73
N LYS A 264 19.15 -4.84 25.97
CA LYS A 264 19.47 -3.60 26.72
C LYS A 264 20.59 -3.81 27.70
#